data_9f3062d5dd9971b92bf96473ae3e523d
#
_entry.id   9f3062d5dd9971b92bf96473ae3e523d
#
_cell.length_a   1.000
_cell.length_b   1.000
_cell.length_c   1.000
_cell.angle_alpha   90.00
_cell.angle_beta   90.00
_cell.angle_gamma   90.00
#
_symmetry.space_group_name_H-M   'P 1'
#
loop_
_entity.id
_entity.type
_entity.pdbx_description
1 polymer ?
#
loop_
_entity_poly.entity_id
_entity_poly.type
_entity_poly.pdbx_seq_one_letter_code
_entity_poly.pdbx_strand_id
1 'polypeptide(L)'
;MCYTESNSGTWHFCGIFPAMEQKVEGWVIMKKILFVASEAVPFIKTGGLADVVGSLPKCFDKEYFDVRVMIPKYLCIKDKFLSNLTYVNHFYMDYLGQSRYVGILEYVYEGITFYFIDNESYFWGDKPYGDWYYDLEKFSFFSQAALSALPVIGWRPDVIHCHDWQTGLIPVYLKGRFGEGEFFRGIK
;
A
#
# COMPACT_ATOMS: atom_id res chain seq x y z
N MET A 1 -7.83 10.99 17.96
CA MET A 1 -8.35 9.60 17.99
C MET A 1 -9.29 9.51 19.17
N CYS A 2 -10.57 9.45 18.96
CA CYS A 2 -11.56 9.27 20.05
C CYS A 2 -12.10 7.85 19.98
N TYR A 3 -11.92 7.10 21.05
CA TYR A 3 -12.57 5.80 21.25
C TYR A 3 -13.70 5.98 22.25
N THR A 4 -14.85 5.37 22.01
CA THR A 4 -15.91 5.28 22.99
C THR A 4 -16.14 3.81 23.37
N GLU A 5 -16.14 3.53 24.65
CA GLU A 5 -16.40 2.19 25.21
C GLU A 5 -17.92 1.96 25.28
N SER A 6 -18.40 0.86 24.73
CA SER A 6 -19.79 0.44 24.92
C SER A 6 -19.92 -0.40 26.19
N ASN A 7 -21.10 -0.43 26.80
CA ASN A 7 -21.41 -1.22 28.00
C ASN A 7 -21.21 -2.75 27.86
N SER A 8 -20.82 -3.23 26.67
CA SER A 8 -20.52 -4.62 26.35
C SER A 8 -19.02 -4.93 26.22
N GLY A 9 -18.13 -3.98 26.54
CA GLY A 9 -16.67 -4.17 26.43
C GLY A 9 -16.12 -4.22 25.01
N THR A 10 -16.91 -3.85 24.01
CA THR A 10 -16.48 -3.73 22.62
C THR A 10 -16.12 -2.28 22.30
N TRP A 11 -14.93 -2.08 21.72
CA TRP A 11 -14.45 -0.77 21.29
C TRP A 11 -14.98 -0.47 19.89
N HIS A 12 -15.77 0.60 19.76
CA HIS A 12 -16.22 1.08 18.46
C HIS A 12 -15.36 2.25 17.99
N PHE A 13 -14.93 2.17 16.74
CA PHE A 13 -14.22 3.25 16.05
C PHE A 13 -15.20 4.38 15.79
N CYS A 14 -15.10 5.48 16.54
CA CYS A 14 -15.94 6.64 16.34
C CYS A 14 -15.45 7.47 15.15
N GLY A 15 -16.10 7.25 14.02
CA GLY A 15 -16.38 8.17 12.94
C GLY A 15 -15.27 9.01 12.31
N ILE A 16 -14.86 8.62 11.12
CA ILE A 16 -14.58 9.54 10.00
C ILE A 16 -15.19 9.00 8.69
N PHE A 17 -15.65 7.77 8.69
CA PHE A 17 -16.42 7.24 7.56
C PHE A 17 -17.88 7.06 7.99
N PRO A 18 -18.85 7.81 7.42
CA PRO A 18 -20.23 7.38 7.53
C PRO A 18 -20.32 5.98 6.95
N ALA A 19 -20.93 5.06 7.69
CA ALA A 19 -21.25 3.74 7.21
C ALA A 19 -22.09 3.90 5.94
N MET A 20 -21.46 3.87 4.77
CA MET A 20 -22.13 3.78 3.49
C MET A 20 -22.56 2.33 3.30
N GLU A 21 -23.63 1.93 3.99
CA GLU A 21 -24.40 0.76 3.60
C GLU A 21 -25.03 1.04 2.23
N GLN A 22 -24.32 0.74 1.16
CA GLN A 22 -24.95 0.53 -0.14
C GLN A 22 -25.34 -0.95 -0.22
N LYS A 23 -26.49 -1.29 0.34
CA LYS A 23 -27.18 -2.55 0.06
C LYS A 23 -27.90 -2.40 -1.28
N VAL A 24 -27.34 -2.96 -2.34
CA VAL A 24 -28.04 -3.21 -3.59
C VAL A 24 -28.40 -4.69 -3.59
N GLU A 25 -29.70 -5.01 -3.44
CA GLU A 25 -30.29 -6.35 -3.58
C GLU A 25 -29.55 -7.49 -2.86
N GLY A 26 -29.32 -7.35 -1.54
CA GLY A 26 -28.80 -8.46 -0.70
C GLY A 26 -27.29 -8.72 -0.81
N TRP A 27 -26.53 -7.98 -1.63
CA TRP A 27 -25.07 -8.12 -1.76
C TRP A 27 -24.34 -7.00 -1.01
N VAL A 28 -23.40 -7.39 -0.14
CA VAL A 28 -22.48 -6.46 0.49
C VAL A 28 -21.39 -6.11 -0.52
N ILE A 29 -21.32 -4.85 -0.96
CA ILE A 29 -20.22 -4.40 -1.80
C ILE A 29 -19.00 -4.14 -0.90
N MET A 30 -18.06 -5.07 -0.95
CA MET A 30 -16.81 -4.97 -0.21
C MET A 30 -15.98 -3.76 -0.67
N LYS A 31 -15.58 -2.88 0.23
CA LYS A 31 -14.70 -1.75 -0.06
C LYS A 31 -13.25 -2.19 -0.10
N LYS A 32 -12.53 -1.75 -1.12
CA LYS A 32 -11.12 -2.08 -1.34
C LYS A 32 -10.22 -0.93 -0.91
N ILE A 33 -9.32 -1.18 0.03
CA ILE A 33 -8.42 -0.17 0.57
C ILE A 33 -6.98 -0.62 0.36
N LEU A 34 -6.17 0.21 -0.31
CA LEU A 34 -4.75 0.01 -0.42
C LEU A 34 -4.00 0.89 0.58
N PHE A 35 -3.26 0.28 1.47
CA PHE A 35 -2.27 0.98 2.30
C PHE A 35 -0.95 1.02 1.54
N VAL A 36 -0.40 2.21 1.32
CA VAL A 36 0.92 2.36 0.71
C VAL A 36 1.85 3.03 1.71
N ALA A 37 2.97 2.39 2.00
CA ALA A 37 3.93 2.83 3.00
C ALA A 37 5.36 2.45 2.62
N SER A 38 6.33 3.09 3.26
CA SER A 38 7.75 2.74 3.10
C SER A 38 8.18 1.56 3.95
N GLU A 39 7.45 1.23 5.01
CA GLU A 39 7.76 0.13 5.92
C GLU A 39 6.50 -0.48 6.54
N ALA A 40 6.57 -1.75 6.91
CA ALA A 40 5.53 -2.47 7.62
C ALA A 40 6.11 -3.66 8.39
N VAL A 41 5.70 -3.87 9.65
CA VAL A 41 5.98 -5.12 10.35
C VAL A 41 5.19 -6.26 9.70
N PRO A 42 5.72 -7.50 9.66
CA PRO A 42 7.00 -7.93 10.25
C PRO A 42 8.21 -7.81 9.32
N PHE A 43 8.05 -7.22 8.12
CA PHE A 43 9.03 -7.27 7.03
C PHE A 43 10.18 -6.31 7.27
N ILE A 44 9.87 -5.05 7.52
CA ILE A 44 10.86 -3.98 7.72
C ILE A 44 10.33 -2.97 8.73
N LYS A 45 11.17 -2.54 9.67
CA LYS A 45 10.81 -1.57 10.70
C LYS A 45 12.01 -0.71 11.06
N THR A 46 11.84 0.59 10.99
CA THR A 46 12.74 1.60 11.51
C THR A 46 12.10 2.46 12.59
N GLY A 47 10.77 2.62 12.56
CA GLY A 47 10.02 3.46 13.46
C GLY A 47 8.59 2.97 13.72
N GLY A 48 7.76 3.85 14.29
CA GLY A 48 6.37 3.55 14.63
C GLY A 48 5.45 3.41 13.42
N LEU A 49 5.85 3.94 12.25
CA LEU A 49 5.10 3.78 11.01
C LEU A 49 4.86 2.30 10.68
N ALA A 50 5.92 1.49 10.79
CA ALA A 50 5.83 0.06 10.50
C ALA A 50 4.80 -0.67 11.39
N ASP A 51 4.71 -0.29 12.66
CA ASP A 51 3.73 -0.88 13.59
C ASP A 51 2.30 -0.53 13.16
N VAL A 52 2.04 0.72 12.77
CA VAL A 52 0.73 1.16 12.29
C VAL A 52 0.34 0.40 11.02
N VAL A 53 1.24 0.36 10.03
CA VAL A 53 0.97 -0.29 8.73
C VAL A 53 0.80 -1.80 8.85
N GLY A 54 1.49 -2.44 9.80
CA GLY A 54 1.37 -3.87 10.05
C GLY A 54 0.19 -4.26 10.94
N SER A 55 -0.44 -3.32 11.66
CA SER A 55 -1.52 -3.59 12.62
C SER A 55 -2.88 -3.08 12.16
N LEU A 56 -2.96 -1.85 11.68
CA LEU A 56 -4.22 -1.21 11.32
C LEU A 56 -5.03 -1.96 10.25
N PRO A 57 -4.43 -2.55 9.19
CA PRO A 57 -5.17 -3.35 8.21
C PRO A 57 -5.96 -4.51 8.81
N LYS A 58 -5.49 -5.08 9.92
CA LYS A 58 -6.12 -6.21 10.61
C LYS A 58 -7.35 -5.81 11.43
N CYS A 59 -7.51 -4.51 11.70
CA CYS A 59 -8.66 -3.97 12.44
C CYS A 59 -9.90 -3.77 11.56
N PHE A 60 -9.77 -3.88 10.24
CA PHE A 60 -10.89 -3.78 9.33
C PHE A 60 -11.66 -5.10 9.28
N ASP A 61 -12.97 -5.00 9.34
CA ASP A 61 -13.84 -6.17 9.18
C ASP A 61 -13.77 -6.70 7.75
N LYS A 62 -13.30 -7.93 7.60
CA LYS A 62 -13.09 -8.58 6.30
C LYS A 62 -14.40 -8.90 5.55
N GLU A 63 -15.54 -8.82 6.22
CA GLU A 63 -16.85 -8.93 5.56
C GLU A 63 -17.13 -7.69 4.69
N TYR A 64 -16.64 -6.52 5.11
CA TYR A 64 -16.92 -5.24 4.46
C TYR A 64 -15.71 -4.63 3.73
N PHE A 65 -14.49 -5.08 4.05
CA PHE A 65 -13.26 -4.48 3.55
C PHE A 65 -12.25 -5.52 3.03
N ASP A 66 -11.78 -5.37 1.79
CA ASP A 66 -10.55 -5.98 1.28
C ASP A 66 -9.41 -4.99 1.43
N VAL A 67 -8.61 -5.15 2.47
CA VAL A 67 -7.47 -4.27 2.77
C VAL A 67 -6.19 -4.96 2.35
N ARG A 68 -5.40 -4.28 1.51
CA ARG A 68 -4.08 -4.75 1.08
C ARG A 68 -3.02 -3.70 1.38
N VAL A 69 -1.79 -4.13 1.47
CA VAL A 69 -0.64 -3.27 1.79
C VAL A 69 0.37 -3.34 0.65
N MET A 70 1.01 -2.22 0.31
CA MET A 70 2.07 -2.16 -0.69
C MET A 70 3.28 -1.42 -0.11
N ILE A 71 4.44 -2.07 -0.14
CA ILE A 71 5.72 -1.53 0.35
C ILE A 71 6.84 -1.80 -0.66
N PRO A 72 7.98 -1.09 -0.58
CA PRO A 72 9.16 -1.46 -1.35
C PRO A 72 9.74 -2.81 -0.92
N LYS A 73 10.26 -3.58 -1.89
CA LYS A 73 11.06 -4.77 -1.63
C LYS A 73 12.51 -4.39 -1.36
N TYR A 74 12.82 -4.03 -0.13
CA TYR A 74 14.21 -3.75 0.24
C TYR A 74 15.04 -5.03 0.31
N LEU A 75 16.31 -4.95 -0.10
CA LEU A 75 17.24 -6.08 0.03
C LEU A 75 17.58 -6.40 1.50
N CYS A 76 17.39 -5.46 2.42
CA CYS A 76 17.59 -5.67 3.85
C CYS A 76 16.41 -6.36 4.56
N ILE A 77 15.33 -6.70 3.86
CA ILE A 77 14.27 -7.57 4.42
C ILE A 77 14.88 -8.95 4.71
N LYS A 78 14.56 -9.52 5.87
CA LYS A 78 15.12 -10.80 6.32
C LYS A 78 14.82 -11.94 5.32
N ASP A 79 15.80 -12.78 5.05
CA ASP A 79 15.73 -13.90 4.10
C ASP A 79 14.51 -14.80 4.30
N LYS A 80 14.10 -15.03 5.55
CA LYS A 80 12.91 -15.83 5.85
C LYS A 80 11.60 -15.26 5.25
N PHE A 81 11.57 -13.98 4.92
CA PHE A 81 10.45 -13.37 4.22
C PHE A 81 10.71 -13.33 2.72
N LEU A 82 11.92 -12.92 2.31
CA LEU A 82 12.28 -12.84 0.89
C LEU A 82 12.10 -14.17 0.16
N SER A 83 12.47 -15.30 0.82
CA SER A 83 12.34 -16.65 0.24
C SER A 83 10.88 -17.12 0.06
N ASN A 84 9.93 -16.46 0.72
CA ASN A 84 8.51 -16.80 0.65
C ASN A 84 7.70 -15.82 -0.20
N LEU A 85 8.34 -14.83 -0.82
CA LEU A 85 7.67 -13.92 -1.74
C LEU A 85 7.29 -14.67 -3.02
N THR A 86 6.04 -14.56 -3.41
CA THR A 86 5.54 -15.10 -4.67
C THR A 86 5.62 -14.04 -5.74
N TYR A 87 6.26 -14.35 -6.86
CA TYR A 87 6.28 -13.45 -8.02
C TYR A 87 4.90 -13.35 -8.65
N VAL A 88 4.42 -12.12 -8.85
CA VAL A 88 3.12 -11.83 -9.48
C VAL A 88 3.31 -11.45 -10.95
N ASN A 89 4.09 -10.39 -11.20
CA ASN A 89 4.31 -9.87 -12.55
C ASN A 89 5.45 -8.84 -12.54
N HIS A 90 5.78 -8.31 -13.71
CA HIS A 90 6.64 -7.15 -13.87
C HIS A 90 6.22 -6.30 -15.07
N PHE A 91 6.69 -5.07 -15.09
CA PHE A 91 6.54 -4.15 -16.23
C PHE A 91 7.70 -3.16 -16.26
N TYR A 92 7.75 -2.40 -17.33
CA TYR A 92 8.67 -1.27 -17.44
C TYR A 92 7.87 0.02 -17.50
N MET A 93 8.28 1.03 -16.74
CA MET A 93 7.67 2.36 -16.79
C MET A 93 8.70 3.43 -17.15
N ASP A 94 8.25 4.47 -17.84
CA ASP A 94 9.06 5.68 -17.98
C ASP A 94 9.14 6.42 -16.65
N TYR A 95 10.36 6.62 -16.19
CA TYR A 95 10.65 7.40 -15.01
C TYR A 95 11.88 8.26 -15.27
N LEU A 96 11.71 9.60 -15.23
CA LEU A 96 12.73 10.60 -15.56
C LEU A 96 13.38 10.37 -16.95
N GLY A 97 12.56 10.03 -17.97
CA GLY A 97 13.01 9.79 -19.34
C GLY A 97 13.80 8.49 -19.54
N GLN A 98 13.74 7.56 -18.56
CA GLN A 98 14.38 6.25 -18.65
C GLN A 98 13.38 5.14 -18.39
N SER A 99 13.51 4.05 -19.17
CA SER A 99 12.72 2.86 -18.94
C SER A 99 13.22 2.15 -17.69
N ARG A 100 12.40 2.07 -16.63
CA ARG A 100 12.75 1.45 -15.36
C ARG A 100 11.93 0.19 -15.12
N TYR A 101 12.60 -0.87 -14.72
CA TYR A 101 11.98 -2.12 -14.29
C TYR A 101 11.16 -1.91 -13.03
N VAL A 102 10.00 -2.56 -12.95
CA VAL A 102 9.16 -2.66 -11.74
C VAL A 102 8.69 -4.10 -11.61
N GLY A 103 9.22 -4.82 -10.65
CA GLY A 103 8.74 -6.14 -10.26
C GLY A 103 7.64 -6.03 -9.20
N ILE A 104 6.74 -6.99 -9.22
CA ILE A 104 5.65 -7.12 -8.24
C ILE A 104 5.73 -8.51 -7.64
N LEU A 105 5.90 -8.56 -6.33
CA LEU A 105 5.81 -9.80 -5.57
C LEU A 105 4.72 -9.66 -4.52
N GLU A 106 4.22 -10.77 -4.02
CA GLU A 106 3.21 -10.80 -2.96
C GLU A 106 3.56 -11.76 -1.84
N TYR A 107 3.02 -11.49 -0.68
CA TYR A 107 3.04 -12.37 0.48
C TYR A 107 1.77 -12.16 1.30
N VAL A 108 1.11 -13.26 1.67
CA VAL A 108 -0.05 -13.19 2.56
C VAL A 108 0.42 -13.41 3.99
N TYR A 109 0.29 -12.39 4.83
CA TYR A 109 0.66 -12.45 6.23
C TYR A 109 -0.53 -12.13 7.13
N GLU A 110 -0.87 -13.05 8.03
CA GLU A 110 -2.03 -12.94 8.95
C GLU A 110 -3.34 -12.58 8.24
N GLY A 111 -3.50 -13.09 7.01
CA GLY A 111 -4.69 -12.89 6.20
C GLY A 111 -4.81 -11.50 5.55
N ILE A 112 -3.71 -10.74 5.51
CA ILE A 112 -3.56 -9.51 4.73
C ILE A 112 -2.60 -9.77 3.58
N THR A 113 -2.96 -9.35 2.38
CA THR A 113 -2.09 -9.41 1.20
C THR A 113 -1.15 -8.21 1.20
N PHE A 114 0.16 -8.49 1.20
CA PHE A 114 1.22 -7.51 1.03
C PHE A 114 1.79 -7.62 -0.38
N TYR A 115 1.85 -6.52 -1.10
CA TYR A 115 2.59 -6.38 -2.35
C TYR A 115 3.93 -5.72 -2.11
N PHE A 116 4.93 -6.19 -2.81
CA PHE A 116 6.30 -5.69 -2.75
C PHE A 116 6.69 -5.16 -4.12
N ILE A 117 7.03 -3.88 -4.21
CA ILE A 117 7.55 -3.26 -5.42
C ILE A 117 9.06 -3.49 -5.47
N ASP A 118 9.50 -4.23 -6.48
CA ASP A 118 10.90 -4.61 -6.66
C ASP A 118 11.59 -3.74 -7.71
N ASN A 119 12.67 -3.13 -7.30
CA ASN A 119 13.71 -2.54 -8.15
C ASN A 119 14.98 -2.43 -7.33
N GLU A 120 15.94 -3.30 -7.61
CA GLU A 120 17.18 -3.36 -6.84
C GLU A 120 18.02 -2.09 -6.94
N SER A 121 17.90 -1.30 -8.02
CA SER A 121 18.62 -0.03 -8.14
C SER A 121 18.13 1.04 -7.17
N TYR A 122 16.86 0.96 -6.72
CA TYR A 122 16.28 1.91 -5.77
C TYR A 122 16.21 1.37 -4.34
N PHE A 123 16.02 0.07 -4.17
CA PHE A 123 15.75 -0.52 -2.85
C PHE A 123 16.91 -1.36 -2.32
N TRP A 124 18.13 -1.05 -2.79
CA TRP A 124 19.36 -1.64 -2.30
C TRP A 124 19.78 -1.08 -0.93
N GLY A 125 20.76 -1.72 -0.30
CA GLY A 125 21.34 -1.26 0.95
C GLY A 125 20.85 -2.02 2.18
N ASP A 126 21.40 -1.65 3.32
CA ASP A 126 21.20 -2.30 4.62
C ASP A 126 20.07 -1.68 5.45
N LYS A 127 19.48 -0.60 4.93
CA LYS A 127 18.39 0.15 5.60
C LYS A 127 17.49 0.85 4.59
N PRO A 128 16.21 1.10 4.94
CA PRO A 128 15.23 1.77 4.07
C PRO A 128 15.56 3.22 3.74
N TYR A 129 16.19 3.94 4.67
CA TYR A 129 16.47 5.36 4.56
C TYR A 129 17.97 5.62 4.61
N GLY A 130 18.42 6.62 3.85
CA GLY A 130 19.83 6.95 3.74
C GLY A 130 20.06 8.43 3.46
N ASP A 131 20.61 8.71 2.28
CA ASP A 131 20.81 10.07 1.81
C ASP A 131 19.49 10.71 1.39
N TRP A 132 19.26 11.95 1.83
CA TRP A 132 18.03 12.69 1.60
C TRP A 132 17.65 12.83 0.11
N TYR A 133 18.63 13.20 -0.74
CA TYR A 133 18.36 13.39 -2.17
C TYR A 133 18.04 12.08 -2.87
N TYR A 134 18.76 11.03 -2.51
CA TYR A 134 18.49 9.68 -3.02
C TYR A 134 17.13 9.15 -2.54
N ASP A 135 16.77 9.41 -1.29
CA ASP A 135 15.48 9.01 -0.73
C ASP A 135 14.30 9.74 -1.41
N LEU A 136 14.46 11.01 -1.79
CA LEU A 136 13.46 11.73 -2.57
C LEU A 136 13.20 11.07 -3.92
N GLU A 137 14.25 10.73 -4.66
CA GLU A 137 14.11 10.05 -5.96
C GLU A 137 13.52 8.65 -5.78
N LYS A 138 14.01 7.88 -4.83
CA LYS A 138 13.56 6.52 -4.50
C LYS A 138 12.06 6.48 -4.19
N PHE A 139 11.57 7.35 -3.32
CA PHE A 139 10.16 7.34 -2.93
C PHE A 139 9.25 8.04 -3.95
N SER A 140 9.78 8.93 -4.77
CA SER A 140 9.09 9.43 -5.97
C SER A 140 8.88 8.29 -6.99
N PHE A 141 9.93 7.49 -7.24
CA PHE A 141 9.84 6.28 -8.05
C PHE A 141 8.82 5.30 -7.47
N PHE A 142 8.91 4.99 -6.17
CA PHE A 142 7.98 4.10 -5.48
C PHE A 142 6.53 4.55 -5.63
N SER A 143 6.25 5.84 -5.42
CA SER A 143 4.91 6.40 -5.55
C SER A 143 4.31 6.24 -6.94
N GLN A 144 5.11 6.43 -8.00
CA GLN A 144 4.66 6.19 -9.36
C GLN A 144 4.50 4.70 -9.67
N ALA A 145 5.45 3.87 -9.23
CA ALA A 145 5.44 2.42 -9.43
C ALA A 145 4.24 1.77 -8.74
N ALA A 146 3.89 2.21 -7.52
CA ALA A 146 2.74 1.71 -6.79
C ALA A 146 1.42 1.91 -7.56
N LEU A 147 1.21 3.08 -8.13
CA LEU A 147 0.03 3.34 -8.97
C LEU A 147 0.07 2.51 -10.27
N SER A 148 1.22 2.48 -10.96
CA SER A 148 1.39 1.75 -12.21
C SER A 148 1.20 0.23 -12.04
N ALA A 149 1.47 -0.32 -10.85
CA ALA A 149 1.30 -1.72 -10.54
C ALA A 149 -0.17 -2.16 -10.45
N LEU A 150 -1.08 -1.28 -10.06
CA LEU A 150 -2.48 -1.64 -9.80
C LEU A 150 -3.20 -2.26 -11.00
N PRO A 151 -3.12 -1.69 -12.22
CA PRO A 151 -3.71 -2.34 -13.40
C PRO A 151 -3.05 -3.68 -13.73
N VAL A 152 -1.74 -3.82 -13.47
CA VAL A 152 -0.97 -5.06 -13.74
C VAL A 152 -1.37 -6.17 -12.78
N ILE A 153 -1.66 -5.83 -11.52
CA ILE A 153 -2.20 -6.77 -10.50
C ILE A 153 -3.66 -7.13 -10.82
N GLY A 154 -4.38 -6.28 -11.57
CA GLY A 154 -5.82 -6.47 -11.84
C GLY A 154 -6.70 -6.20 -10.61
N TRP A 155 -6.18 -5.46 -9.61
CA TRP A 155 -6.91 -5.13 -8.40
C TRP A 155 -7.02 -3.60 -8.24
N ARG A 156 -8.25 -3.10 -8.30
CA ARG A 156 -8.55 -1.67 -8.23
C ARG A 156 -9.06 -1.32 -6.84
N PRO A 157 -8.33 -0.47 -6.07
CA PRO A 157 -8.82 0.04 -4.79
C PRO A 157 -9.91 1.11 -4.97
N ASP A 158 -10.77 1.26 -3.98
CA ASP A 158 -11.67 2.42 -3.83
C ASP A 158 -10.95 3.59 -3.16
N VAL A 159 -10.01 3.27 -2.25
CA VAL A 159 -9.23 4.23 -1.47
C VAL A 159 -7.75 3.83 -1.46
N ILE A 160 -6.86 4.80 -1.64
CA ILE A 160 -5.43 4.64 -1.42
C ILE A 160 -5.06 5.43 -0.16
N HIS A 161 -4.70 4.72 0.89
CA HIS A 161 -4.27 5.31 2.16
C HIS A 161 -2.75 5.46 2.18
N CYS A 162 -2.30 6.67 1.92
CA CYS A 162 -0.88 7.03 1.87
C CYS A 162 -0.34 7.29 3.28
N HIS A 163 0.83 6.74 3.57
CA HIS A 163 1.47 6.88 4.87
C HIS A 163 2.78 7.67 4.77
N ASP A 164 2.81 8.80 5.49
CA ASP A 164 3.99 9.65 5.65
C ASP A 164 4.46 10.28 4.31
N TRP A 165 5.57 11.04 4.35
CA TRP A 165 6.09 11.81 3.21
C TRP A 165 6.57 10.92 2.05
N GLN A 166 7.01 9.69 2.33
CA GLN A 166 7.49 8.73 1.33
C GLN A 166 6.43 8.36 0.31
N THR A 167 5.15 8.51 0.66
CA THR A 167 4.02 8.24 -0.24
C THR A 167 3.25 9.51 -0.63
N GLY A 168 3.77 10.67 -0.23
CA GLY A 168 3.13 11.97 -0.44
C GLY A 168 2.92 12.34 -1.91
N LEU A 169 3.68 11.76 -2.85
CA LEU A 169 3.50 12.00 -4.28
C LEU A 169 2.40 11.13 -4.92
N ILE A 170 1.89 10.11 -4.25
CA ILE A 170 0.80 9.27 -4.78
C ILE A 170 -0.44 10.10 -5.12
N PRO A 171 -1.00 10.95 -4.22
CA PRO A 171 -2.17 11.75 -4.55
C PRO A 171 -1.89 12.78 -5.67
N VAL A 172 -0.65 13.26 -5.79
CA VAL A 172 -0.25 14.17 -6.88
C VAL A 172 -0.26 13.42 -8.22
N TYR A 173 0.38 12.26 -8.29
CA TYR A 173 0.38 11.43 -9.48
C TYR A 173 -1.02 10.90 -9.83
N LEU A 174 -1.79 10.49 -8.83
CA LEU A 174 -3.15 10.00 -9.04
C LEU A 174 -4.04 11.06 -9.71
N LYS A 175 -3.95 12.32 -9.29
CA LYS A 175 -4.75 13.42 -9.86
C LYS A 175 -4.17 13.94 -11.19
N GLY A 176 -2.86 13.99 -11.33
CA GLY A 176 -2.19 14.53 -12.50
C GLY A 176 -2.02 13.48 -13.61
N ARG A 177 -1.07 12.56 -13.42
CA ARG A 177 -0.66 11.63 -14.47
C ARG A 177 -1.65 10.49 -14.74
N PHE A 178 -2.33 10.01 -13.70
CA PHE A 178 -3.23 8.84 -13.77
C PHE A 178 -4.72 9.21 -13.79
N GLY A 179 -5.07 10.45 -13.42
CA GLY A 179 -6.46 10.85 -13.16
C GLY A 179 -7.43 10.77 -14.34
N GLU A 180 -6.92 10.88 -15.58
CA GLU A 180 -7.73 10.75 -16.79
C GLU A 180 -7.99 9.29 -17.19
N GLY A 181 -7.21 8.35 -16.65
CA GLY A 181 -7.35 6.92 -16.93
C GLY A 181 -8.64 6.34 -16.32
N GLU A 182 -9.38 5.55 -17.10
CA GLU A 182 -10.62 4.91 -16.66
C GLU A 182 -10.41 4.05 -15.39
N PHE A 183 -9.29 3.33 -15.32
CA PHE A 183 -8.94 2.50 -14.16
C PHE A 183 -8.87 3.30 -12.85
N PHE A 184 -8.38 4.53 -12.90
CA PHE A 184 -8.13 5.36 -11.71
C PHE A 184 -9.28 6.30 -11.35
N ARG A 185 -10.25 6.45 -12.23
CA ARG A 185 -11.37 7.40 -12.05
C ARG A 185 -12.17 7.07 -10.78
N GLY A 186 -12.26 8.03 -9.86
CA GLY A 186 -13.02 7.90 -8.62
C GLY A 186 -12.31 7.21 -7.46
N ILE A 187 -11.04 6.79 -7.62
CA ILE A 187 -10.19 6.38 -6.50
C ILE A 187 -9.93 7.59 -5.61
N LYS A 188 -10.03 7.41 -4.29
CA LYS A 188 -9.86 8.44 -3.26
C LYS A 188 -8.59 8.25 -2.46
#